data_a28b62a95543aa375cb8253f9491d959
#
_entry.id   a28b62a95543aa375cb8253f9491d959
#
_cell.length_a   1.000
_cell.length_b   1.000
_cell.length_c   1.000
_cell.angle_alpha   90.00
_cell.angle_beta   90.00
_cell.angle_gamma   90.00
#
_symmetry.space_group_name_H-M   'P 1'
#
loop_
_entity.id
_entity.type
_entity.pdbx_description
1 polymer ?
#
loop_
_entity_poly.entity_id
_entity_poly.type
_entity_poly.pdbx_seq_one_letter_code
_entity_poly.pdbx_strand_id
1 'polypeptide(L)'
;MKSIREAYQKRKQGFGGRRLLLADLMGMLRTAIALLPQVFICIDALDECLPKHLPELLESLRDIVRESPKTRIFLTGRPYVTGTIQRYFAGAAGIPICPNTDDIRNFLEMRLDRDEDPEAMDNELRVDIMEGILSKMSDM
;
A
#
# COMPACT_ATOMS: atom_id res chain seq x y z
N MET A 1 -23.54 0.76 -11.30
CA MET A 1 -22.33 1.14 -12.07
C MET A 1 -22.53 2.24 -13.13
N LYS A 2 -23.70 2.39 -13.75
CA LYS A 2 -23.95 3.47 -14.72
C LYS A 2 -23.78 4.87 -14.11
N SER A 3 -24.24 5.10 -12.87
CA SER A 3 -24.26 6.43 -12.22
C SER A 3 -22.87 7.05 -11.97
N ILE A 4 -21.86 6.24 -11.64
CA ILE A 4 -20.48 6.75 -11.39
C ILE A 4 -19.83 7.17 -12.70
N ARG A 5 -20.01 6.36 -13.75
CA ARG A 5 -19.47 6.67 -15.08
C ARG A 5 -20.13 7.92 -15.69
N GLU A 6 -21.43 8.07 -15.50
CA GLU A 6 -22.19 9.24 -15.96
C GLU A 6 -21.82 10.51 -15.18
N ALA A 7 -21.63 10.40 -13.86
CA ALA A 7 -21.14 11.51 -13.03
C ALA A 7 -19.70 11.93 -13.43
N TYR A 8 -18.83 10.96 -13.70
CA TYR A 8 -17.48 11.21 -14.16
C TYR A 8 -17.46 11.89 -15.54
N GLN A 9 -18.26 11.40 -16.49
CA GLN A 9 -18.35 11.98 -17.84
C GLN A 9 -19.00 13.37 -17.84
N LYS A 10 -20.07 13.58 -17.10
CA LYS A 10 -20.69 14.92 -16.93
C LYS A 10 -19.71 15.95 -16.36
N ARG A 11 -18.87 15.54 -15.40
CA ARG A 11 -17.82 16.39 -14.84
C ARG A 11 -16.65 16.64 -15.80
N LYS A 12 -16.26 15.66 -16.58
CA LYS A 12 -15.22 15.83 -17.61
C LYS A 12 -15.61 16.85 -18.69
N GLN A 13 -16.89 16.95 -18.99
CA GLN A 13 -17.43 17.92 -19.96
C GLN A 13 -17.67 19.31 -19.35
N GLY A 14 -17.92 19.40 -18.03
CA GLY A 14 -18.23 20.67 -17.35
C GLY A 14 -17.04 21.38 -16.70
N PHE A 15 -15.92 20.68 -16.48
CA PHE A 15 -14.72 21.24 -15.87
C PHE A 15 -13.61 21.41 -16.92
N GLY A 16 -13.64 22.45 -17.70
CA GLY A 16 -12.54 22.83 -18.59
C GLY A 16 -11.21 22.88 -17.87
N GLY A 17 -10.54 21.72 -17.72
CA GLY A 17 -9.20 21.57 -17.15
C GLY A 17 -9.07 21.78 -15.62
N ARG A 18 -10.14 21.90 -14.86
CA ARG A 18 -10.04 22.09 -13.39
C ARG A 18 -9.69 20.78 -12.70
N ARG A 19 -8.56 20.78 -12.00
CA ARG A 19 -8.09 19.65 -11.16
C ARG A 19 -9.17 19.33 -10.12
N LEU A 20 -9.60 18.05 -10.05
CA LEU A 20 -10.52 17.58 -9.02
C LEU A 20 -9.91 17.85 -7.64
N LEU A 21 -10.65 18.50 -6.76
CA LEU A 21 -10.22 18.70 -5.39
C LEU A 21 -10.42 17.40 -4.59
N LEU A 22 -9.60 17.18 -3.58
CA LEU A 22 -9.73 16.01 -2.70
C LEU A 22 -11.14 15.88 -2.13
N ALA A 23 -11.75 16.99 -1.70
CA ALA A 23 -13.13 17.02 -1.19
C ALA A 23 -14.16 16.48 -2.19
N ASP A 24 -14.00 16.76 -3.48
CA ASP A 24 -14.88 16.24 -4.53
C ASP A 24 -14.73 14.73 -4.69
N LEU A 25 -13.48 14.24 -4.70
CA LEU A 25 -13.19 12.82 -4.78
C LEU A 25 -13.74 12.07 -3.57
N MET A 26 -13.55 12.62 -2.37
CA MET A 26 -14.09 12.05 -1.13
C MET A 26 -15.60 12.01 -1.11
N GLY A 27 -16.29 13.05 -1.61
CA GLY A 27 -17.73 13.06 -1.76
C GLY A 27 -18.26 11.98 -2.72
N MET A 28 -17.55 11.78 -3.84
CA MET A 28 -17.89 10.71 -4.78
C MET A 28 -17.68 9.31 -4.18
N LEU A 29 -16.58 9.14 -3.45
CA LEU A 29 -16.26 7.88 -2.77
C LEU A 29 -17.33 7.55 -1.70
N ARG A 30 -17.71 8.51 -0.85
CA ARG A 30 -18.77 8.34 0.16
C ARG A 30 -20.10 7.93 -0.49
N THR A 31 -20.46 8.57 -1.60
CA THR A 31 -21.68 8.22 -2.34
C THR A 31 -21.63 6.78 -2.87
N ALA A 32 -20.48 6.35 -3.37
CA ALA A 32 -20.29 4.99 -3.87
C ALA A 32 -20.37 3.96 -2.73
N ILE A 33 -19.71 4.25 -1.60
CA ILE A 33 -19.70 3.40 -0.39
C ILE A 33 -21.11 3.19 0.15
N ALA A 34 -21.93 4.25 0.19
CA ALA A 34 -23.28 4.19 0.73
C ALA A 34 -24.20 3.21 -0.02
N LEU A 35 -23.90 2.94 -1.29
CA LEU A 35 -24.67 2.03 -2.14
C LEU A 35 -24.27 0.54 -2.01
N LEU A 36 -23.20 0.25 -1.28
CA LEU A 36 -22.64 -1.09 -1.18
C LEU A 36 -22.93 -1.72 0.19
N PRO A 37 -23.18 -3.04 0.27
CA PRO A 37 -23.41 -3.73 1.53
C PRO A 37 -22.16 -3.82 2.40
N GLN A 38 -20.99 -3.89 1.78
CA GLN A 38 -19.68 -3.95 2.42
C GLN A 38 -18.62 -3.37 1.48
N VAL A 39 -17.61 -2.70 2.05
CA VAL A 39 -16.52 -2.07 1.29
C VAL A 39 -15.19 -2.38 1.95
N PHE A 40 -14.20 -2.74 1.14
CA PHE A 40 -12.81 -2.87 1.53
C PHE A 40 -12.00 -1.81 0.76
N ILE A 41 -11.27 -0.98 1.48
CA ILE A 41 -10.35 0.01 0.91
C ILE A 41 -8.95 -0.45 1.24
N CYS A 42 -8.18 -0.78 0.21
CA CYS A 42 -6.77 -1.14 0.35
C CYS A 42 -5.92 0.00 -0.20
N ILE A 43 -5.00 0.50 0.61
CA ILE A 43 -4.01 1.51 0.23
C ILE A 43 -2.64 0.92 0.49
N ASP A 44 -1.90 0.78 -0.58
CA ASP A 44 -0.55 0.22 -0.56
C ASP A 44 0.49 1.35 -0.53
N ALA A 45 1.65 1.05 0.06
CA ALA A 45 2.81 1.92 0.12
C ALA A 45 2.49 3.34 0.65
N LEU A 46 1.82 3.43 1.80
CA LEU A 46 1.41 4.72 2.39
C LEU A 46 2.61 5.64 2.71
N ASP A 47 3.77 5.06 2.88
CA ASP A 47 5.06 5.74 3.06
C ASP A 47 5.53 6.54 1.83
N GLU A 48 5.00 6.24 0.64
CA GLU A 48 5.26 7.03 -0.58
C GLU A 48 4.38 8.29 -0.67
N CYS A 49 3.38 8.41 0.21
CA CYS A 49 2.59 9.62 0.31
C CYS A 49 3.44 10.78 0.83
N LEU A 50 3.36 11.93 0.16
CA LEU A 50 4.07 13.11 0.64
C LEU A 50 3.68 13.44 2.10
N PRO A 51 4.64 13.69 3.01
CA PRO A 51 4.36 13.91 4.43
C PRO A 51 3.32 14.99 4.72
N LYS A 52 3.26 16.03 3.89
CA LYS A 52 2.30 17.13 4.04
C LYS A 52 0.84 16.73 3.71
N HIS A 53 0.63 15.65 2.95
CA HIS A 53 -0.70 15.18 2.55
C HIS A 53 -1.17 13.96 3.33
N LEU A 54 -0.23 13.24 3.97
CA LEU A 54 -0.54 12.05 4.74
C LEU A 54 -1.57 12.28 5.86
N PRO A 55 -1.47 13.35 6.68
CA PRO A 55 -2.46 13.64 7.72
C PRO A 55 -3.88 13.84 7.15
N GLU A 56 -4.02 14.64 6.10
CA GLU A 56 -5.31 14.91 5.45
C GLU A 56 -5.94 13.65 4.87
N LEU A 57 -5.13 12.78 4.26
CA LEU A 57 -5.57 11.49 3.75
C LEU A 57 -6.07 10.58 4.87
N LEU A 58 -5.28 10.42 5.95
CA LEU A 58 -5.64 9.56 7.08
C LEU A 58 -6.89 10.06 7.81
N GLU A 59 -7.04 11.36 7.96
CA GLU A 59 -8.24 11.97 8.52
C GLU A 59 -9.48 11.67 7.67
N SER A 60 -9.38 11.86 6.36
CA SER A 60 -10.45 11.56 5.41
C SER A 60 -10.86 10.09 5.45
N LEU A 61 -9.90 9.17 5.54
CA LEU A 61 -10.14 7.74 5.65
C LEU A 61 -10.80 7.37 6.99
N ARG A 62 -10.33 7.95 8.09
CA ARG A 62 -10.93 7.78 9.42
C ARG A 62 -12.40 8.19 9.41
N ASP A 63 -12.72 9.32 8.78
CA ASP A 63 -14.08 9.82 8.69
C ASP A 63 -14.98 8.88 7.89
N ILE A 64 -14.47 8.30 6.78
CA ILE A 64 -15.18 7.26 6.02
C ILE A 64 -15.53 6.05 6.90
N VAL A 65 -14.57 5.53 7.67
CA VAL A 65 -14.82 4.38 8.54
C VAL A 65 -15.85 4.71 9.61
N ARG A 66 -15.78 5.91 10.18
CA ARG A 66 -16.73 6.37 11.21
C ARG A 66 -18.15 6.53 10.65
N GLU A 67 -18.28 7.07 9.45
CA GLU A 67 -19.56 7.29 8.78
C GLU A 67 -20.15 5.99 8.20
N SER A 68 -19.31 5.03 7.85
CA SER A 68 -19.73 3.74 7.26
C SER A 68 -19.14 2.54 8.02
N PRO A 69 -19.86 1.98 9.00
CA PRO A 69 -19.40 0.80 9.75
C PRO A 69 -19.19 -0.45 8.89
N LYS A 70 -19.69 -0.43 7.67
CA LYS A 70 -19.50 -1.52 6.67
C LYS A 70 -18.15 -1.43 5.95
N THR A 71 -17.39 -0.34 6.14
CA THR A 71 -16.11 -0.13 5.50
C THR A 71 -14.99 -0.70 6.36
N ARG A 72 -14.08 -1.42 5.71
CA ARG A 72 -12.82 -1.89 6.28
C ARG A 72 -11.68 -1.28 5.49
N ILE A 73 -10.65 -0.83 6.19
CA ILE A 73 -9.45 -0.25 5.57
C ILE A 73 -8.28 -1.16 5.89
N PHE A 74 -7.49 -1.43 4.85
CA PHE A 74 -6.22 -2.11 4.93
C PHE A 74 -5.15 -1.16 4.39
N LEU A 75 -4.15 -0.87 5.21
CA LEU A 75 -3.06 0.05 4.89
C LEU A 75 -1.74 -0.70 4.95
N THR A 76 -0.91 -0.56 3.93
CA THR A 76 0.49 -1.02 3.99
C THR A 76 1.44 0.17 3.97
N GLY A 77 2.63 -0.03 4.47
CA GLY A 77 3.67 0.98 4.49
C GLY A 77 4.85 0.54 5.34
N ARG A 78 5.94 1.28 5.24
CA ARG A 78 7.15 1.00 6.03
C ARG A 78 6.94 1.30 7.52
N PRO A 79 7.72 0.68 8.42
CA PRO A 79 7.54 0.80 9.88
C PRO A 79 7.49 2.24 10.39
N TYR A 80 8.20 3.18 9.78
CA TYR A 80 8.26 4.57 10.26
C TYR A 80 6.92 5.34 10.16
N VAL A 81 5.98 4.91 9.29
CA VAL A 81 4.64 5.52 9.22
C VAL A 81 3.67 4.98 10.27
N THR A 82 4.01 3.89 10.95
CA THR A 82 3.13 3.22 11.93
C THR A 82 2.64 4.16 13.03
N GLY A 83 3.52 4.95 13.62
CA GLY A 83 3.15 5.90 14.66
C GLY A 83 2.17 6.97 14.18
N THR A 84 2.27 7.38 12.91
CA THR A 84 1.32 8.32 12.30
C THR A 84 -0.04 7.64 12.09
N ILE A 85 -0.06 6.42 11.56
CA ILE A 85 -1.31 5.66 11.34
C ILE A 85 -2.04 5.45 12.68
N GLN A 86 -1.35 5.05 13.74
CA GLN A 86 -1.93 4.80 15.06
C GLN A 86 -2.61 6.01 15.69
N ARG A 87 -2.16 7.24 15.38
CA ARG A 87 -2.83 8.47 15.85
C ARG A 87 -4.23 8.64 15.27
N TYR A 88 -4.46 8.18 14.04
CA TYR A 88 -5.76 8.31 13.37
C TYR A 88 -6.64 7.08 13.56
N PHE A 89 -6.03 5.90 13.73
CA PHE A 89 -6.69 4.60 13.86
C PHE A 89 -6.25 3.91 15.14
N ALA A 90 -6.57 4.52 16.29
CA ALA A 90 -6.28 3.93 17.59
C ALA A 90 -6.98 2.57 17.72
N GLY A 91 -6.22 1.54 18.09
CA GLY A 91 -6.73 0.17 18.22
C GLY A 91 -6.81 -0.63 16.92
N ALA A 92 -6.33 -0.08 15.80
CA ALA A 92 -6.18 -0.88 14.58
C ALA A 92 -5.15 -2.00 14.81
N ALA A 93 -5.46 -3.20 14.30
CA ALA A 93 -4.52 -4.31 14.31
C ALA A 93 -3.36 -4.02 13.35
N GLY A 94 -2.14 -4.12 13.84
CA GLY A 94 -0.92 -4.04 13.04
C GLY A 94 -0.33 -5.43 12.85
N ILE A 95 0.02 -5.77 11.62
CA ILE A 95 0.68 -7.03 11.27
C ILE A 95 2.06 -6.68 10.75
N PRO A 96 3.14 -6.88 11.53
CA PRO A 96 4.48 -6.69 11.02
C PRO A 96 4.78 -7.79 9.99
N ILE A 97 5.21 -7.37 8.80
CA ILE A 97 5.68 -8.28 7.76
C ILE A 97 7.20 -8.16 7.76
N CYS A 98 7.86 -9.13 8.38
CA CYS A 98 9.30 -9.25 8.36
C CYS A 98 9.69 -10.37 7.38
N PRO A 99 10.72 -10.17 6.57
CA PRO A 99 11.23 -11.25 5.75
C PRO A 99 11.69 -12.41 6.65
N ASN A 100 11.29 -13.63 6.31
CA ASN A 100 11.79 -14.83 6.94
C ASN A 100 13.13 -15.19 6.28
N THR A 101 14.16 -15.48 7.07
CA THR A 101 15.48 -15.85 6.56
C THR A 101 15.42 -17.05 5.61
N ASP A 102 14.56 -18.04 5.91
CA ASP A 102 14.38 -19.22 5.07
C ASP A 102 13.71 -18.88 3.73
N ASP A 103 12.72 -18.00 3.74
CA ASP A 103 12.05 -17.55 2.50
C ASP A 103 13.03 -16.82 1.57
N ILE A 104 13.92 -16.03 2.15
CA ILE A 104 14.94 -15.31 1.39
C ILE A 104 15.99 -16.27 0.88
N ARG A 105 16.44 -17.20 1.70
CA ARG A 105 17.37 -18.25 1.26
C ARG A 105 16.80 -19.00 0.05
N ASN A 106 15.58 -19.49 0.17
CA ASN A 106 14.88 -20.20 -0.91
C ASN A 106 14.73 -19.35 -2.18
N PHE A 107 14.40 -18.05 -2.00
CA PHE A 107 14.31 -17.12 -3.12
C PHE A 107 15.65 -16.91 -3.81
N LEU A 108 16.73 -16.71 -3.04
CA LEU A 108 18.07 -16.54 -3.57
C LEU A 108 18.55 -17.80 -4.30
N GLU A 109 18.38 -18.98 -3.71
CA GLU A 109 18.69 -20.25 -4.35
C GLU A 109 17.97 -20.40 -5.69
N MET A 110 16.66 -20.15 -5.69
CA MET A 110 15.87 -20.22 -6.92
C MET A 110 16.34 -19.20 -7.98
N ARG A 111 16.77 -18.01 -7.57
CA ARG A 111 17.28 -16.98 -8.50
C ARG A 111 18.65 -17.34 -9.07
N LEU A 112 19.54 -17.82 -8.22
CA LEU A 112 20.89 -18.26 -8.63
C LEU A 112 20.85 -19.51 -9.53
N ASP A 113 19.89 -20.42 -9.30
CA ASP A 113 19.69 -21.61 -10.16
C ASP A 113 19.14 -21.25 -11.55
N ARG A 114 18.54 -20.08 -11.71
CA ARG A 114 17.98 -19.57 -12.98
C ARG A 114 18.86 -18.51 -13.62
N ASP A 115 20.11 -18.41 -13.21
CA ASP A 115 21.05 -17.48 -13.83
C ASP A 115 21.22 -17.81 -15.31
N GLU A 116 21.22 -16.79 -16.15
CA GLU A 116 21.37 -16.94 -17.60
C GLU A 116 22.82 -17.25 -18.00
N ASP A 117 23.78 -17.03 -17.11
CA ASP A 117 25.21 -17.33 -17.30
C ASP A 117 25.76 -18.24 -16.19
N PRO A 118 25.46 -19.56 -16.23
CA PRO A 118 25.90 -20.48 -15.19
C PRO A 118 27.45 -20.65 -15.13
N GLU A 119 28.16 -20.30 -16.22
CA GLU A 119 29.64 -20.39 -16.25
C GLU A 119 30.29 -19.25 -15.46
N ALA A 120 29.63 -18.10 -15.36
CA ALA A 120 30.08 -16.97 -14.53
C ALA A 120 29.76 -17.16 -13.04
N MET A 121 28.85 -18.06 -12.70
CA MET A 121 28.37 -18.33 -11.35
C MET A 121 29.08 -19.58 -10.78
N ASP A 122 30.29 -19.40 -10.28
CA ASP A 122 30.95 -20.49 -9.55
C ASP A 122 30.37 -20.67 -8.13
N ASN A 123 30.73 -21.78 -7.49
CA ASN A 123 30.22 -22.10 -6.15
C ASN A 123 30.70 -21.10 -5.07
N GLU A 124 31.89 -20.52 -5.23
CA GLU A 124 32.46 -19.56 -4.29
C GLU A 124 31.66 -18.24 -4.33
N LEU A 125 31.44 -17.70 -5.52
CA LEU A 125 30.62 -16.51 -5.72
C LEU A 125 29.16 -16.72 -5.22
N ARG A 126 28.60 -17.91 -5.47
CA ARG A 126 27.27 -18.26 -4.98
C ARG A 126 27.17 -18.19 -3.45
N VAL A 127 28.15 -18.75 -2.75
CA VAL A 127 28.22 -18.71 -1.28
C VAL A 127 28.39 -17.27 -0.80
N ASP A 128 29.27 -16.51 -1.41
CA ASP A 128 29.51 -15.10 -1.06
C ASP A 128 28.27 -14.24 -1.21
N ILE A 129 27.51 -14.43 -2.29
CA ILE A 129 26.23 -13.72 -2.50
C ILE A 129 25.22 -14.09 -1.40
N MET A 130 25.08 -15.38 -1.12
CA MET A 130 24.15 -15.88 -0.12
C MET A 130 24.48 -15.34 1.27
N GLU A 131 25.73 -15.46 1.71
CA GLU A 131 26.19 -14.97 3.01
C GLU A 131 26.12 -13.44 3.12
N GLY A 132 26.53 -12.73 2.06
CA GLY A 132 26.52 -11.28 2.01
C GLY A 132 25.12 -10.68 2.12
N ILE A 133 24.11 -11.34 1.54
CA ILE A 133 22.71 -10.88 1.66
C ILE A 133 22.12 -11.26 3.01
N LEU A 134 22.31 -12.49 3.46
CA LEU A 134 21.73 -12.98 4.72
C LEU A 134 22.31 -12.26 5.94
N SER A 135 23.62 -11.93 5.93
CA SER A 135 24.24 -11.16 7.02
C SER A 135 23.68 -9.76 7.15
N LYS A 136 23.45 -9.04 6.05
CA LYS A 136 22.87 -7.69 6.06
C LYS A 136 21.44 -7.65 6.57
N MET A 137 20.72 -8.73 6.51
CA MET A 137 19.34 -8.81 6.99
C MET A 137 19.25 -8.97 8.50
N SER A 138 20.25 -9.54 9.13
CA SER A 138 20.33 -9.65 10.59
C SER A 138 20.48 -8.30 11.27
N ASP A 139 20.88 -7.27 10.51
CA ASP A 139 21.13 -5.91 11.00
C ASP A 139 19.94 -4.95 10.74
N MET A 140 18.84 -5.41 10.14
CA MET A 140 17.61 -4.62 9.88
C MET A 140 16.50 -4.94 10.85
#